data_8a24a2f0785f2c67011176145f2d2ac6
#
_entry.id   8a24a2f0785f2c67011176145f2d2ac6
#
_cell.length_a   1.000
_cell.length_b   1.000
_cell.length_c   1.000
_cell.angle_alpha   90.00
_cell.angle_beta   90.00
_cell.angle_gamma   90.00
#
_symmetry.space_group_name_H-M   'P 1'
#
loop_
_entity.id
_entity.type
_entity.pdbx_description
1 polymer ?
#
loop_
_entity_poly.entity_id
_entity_poly.type
_entity_poly.pdbx_seq_one_letter_code
_entity_poly.pdbx_strand_id
1 'polypeptide(L)'
;MLVNNAGFDVLGAIEEVEDADLRTGFETNVFGTLAVIRAALPHFRRQRGGYIVNLSSIGGIDGHAGWGISNATKFAVEGLSEALAEELRPFGVRVTIVEPGMFRTGHLGSGSLHTAANVIEDYAATSGRARTAASQFEGREAGDPARAAEAIYAVTRAPETPMRLVLGADAIARVRSKIAALEEDVGSWERVSIETAFPDAAFPDTGIR
;
A
#
# COMPACT_ATOMS: atom_id res chain seq x y z
N MET A 1 19.55 7.14 -3.01
CA MET A 1 18.27 6.77 -2.40
C MET A 1 17.14 7.48 -3.14
N LEU A 2 16.05 6.81 -3.38
CA LEU A 2 14.81 7.36 -3.94
C LEU A 2 13.68 7.12 -2.92
N VAL A 3 12.88 8.14 -2.63
CA VAL A 3 11.69 8.04 -1.78
C VAL A 3 10.48 8.50 -2.59
N ASN A 4 9.57 7.61 -2.88
CA ASN A 4 8.30 7.89 -3.54
C ASN A 4 7.23 8.13 -2.46
N ASN A 5 6.98 9.40 -2.16
CA ASN A 5 6.06 9.82 -1.10
C ASN A 5 4.82 10.57 -1.62
N ALA A 6 4.86 11.08 -2.85
CA ALA A 6 3.71 11.78 -3.42
C ALA A 6 2.48 10.86 -3.43
N GLY A 7 1.32 11.40 -3.04
CA GLY A 7 0.10 10.62 -2.98
C GLY A 7 -1.14 11.49 -3.06
N PHE A 8 -2.19 10.91 -3.62
CA PHE A 8 -3.52 11.47 -3.74
C PHE A 8 -4.55 10.41 -3.34
N ASP A 9 -5.44 10.73 -2.43
CA ASP A 9 -6.46 9.82 -1.94
C ASP A 9 -7.87 10.28 -2.27
N VAL A 10 -8.78 9.32 -2.42
CA VAL A 10 -10.19 9.55 -2.70
C VAL A 10 -11.03 8.86 -1.64
N LEU A 11 -11.94 9.62 -1.03
CA LEU A 11 -12.84 9.16 0.02
C LEU A 11 -14.30 9.16 -0.51
N GLY A 12 -14.86 7.98 -0.62
CA GLY A 12 -16.22 7.72 -1.08
C GLY A 12 -16.44 6.23 -1.32
N ALA A 13 -17.69 5.78 -1.44
CA ALA A 13 -17.98 4.45 -1.95
C ALA A 13 -17.48 4.35 -3.41
N ILE A 14 -17.15 3.14 -3.86
CA ILE A 14 -16.66 2.93 -5.23
C ILE A 14 -17.64 3.50 -6.27
N GLU A 15 -18.93 3.39 -6.03
CA GLU A 15 -20.00 3.90 -6.89
C GLU A 15 -20.16 5.44 -6.83
N GLU A 16 -19.70 6.07 -5.73
CA GLU A 16 -19.78 7.51 -5.54
C GLU A 16 -18.63 8.27 -6.22
N VAL A 17 -17.50 7.58 -6.47
CA VAL A 17 -16.27 8.19 -7.00
C VAL A 17 -16.39 8.41 -8.51
N GLU A 18 -16.12 9.63 -8.96
CA GLU A 18 -16.09 9.97 -10.37
C GLU A 18 -14.85 9.39 -11.07
N ASP A 19 -14.98 9.05 -12.35
CA ASP A 19 -13.89 8.54 -13.19
C ASP A 19 -12.66 9.46 -13.20
N ALA A 20 -12.86 10.76 -13.13
CA ALA A 20 -11.77 11.74 -13.10
C ALA A 20 -10.91 11.60 -11.83
N ASP A 21 -11.53 11.42 -10.67
CA ASP A 21 -10.85 11.27 -9.38
C ASP A 21 -10.14 9.94 -9.29
N LEU A 22 -10.80 8.86 -9.74
CA LEU A 22 -10.21 7.54 -9.85
C LEU A 22 -8.92 7.61 -10.70
N ARG A 23 -8.99 8.20 -11.89
CA ARG A 23 -7.82 8.33 -12.78
C ARG A 23 -6.72 9.16 -12.15
N THR A 24 -7.05 10.28 -11.51
CA THR A 24 -6.07 11.13 -10.81
C THR A 24 -5.36 10.37 -9.70
N GLY A 25 -6.08 9.55 -8.94
CA GLY A 25 -5.49 8.69 -7.92
C GLY A 25 -4.47 7.69 -8.50
N PHE A 26 -4.83 6.99 -9.58
CA PHE A 26 -3.93 6.06 -10.27
C PHE A 26 -2.76 6.77 -10.95
N GLU A 27 -3.00 7.89 -11.63
CA GLU A 27 -1.92 8.68 -12.26
C GLU A 27 -0.88 9.13 -11.24
N THR A 28 -1.33 9.61 -10.08
CA THR A 28 -0.41 10.09 -9.04
C THR A 28 0.29 8.93 -8.33
N ASN A 29 -0.48 8.01 -7.76
CA ASN A 29 0.04 7.02 -6.83
C ASN A 29 0.77 5.87 -7.53
N VAL A 30 0.31 5.47 -8.72
CA VAL A 30 0.82 4.29 -9.42
C VAL A 30 1.71 4.71 -10.58
N PHE A 31 1.16 5.40 -11.57
CA PHE A 31 1.91 5.72 -12.79
C PHE A 31 3.01 6.74 -12.53
N GLY A 32 2.76 7.74 -11.67
CA GLY A 32 3.77 8.71 -11.24
C GLY A 32 4.93 8.03 -10.50
N THR A 33 4.62 7.17 -9.53
CA THR A 33 5.60 6.36 -8.81
C THR A 33 6.42 5.50 -9.78
N LEU A 34 5.75 4.80 -10.70
CA LEU A 34 6.41 3.96 -11.71
C LEU A 34 7.30 4.77 -12.65
N ALA A 35 6.86 5.94 -13.08
CA ALA A 35 7.64 6.82 -13.95
C ALA A 35 8.95 7.26 -13.29
N VAL A 36 8.90 7.68 -12.01
CA VAL A 36 10.09 8.08 -11.25
C VAL A 36 11.03 6.90 -11.02
N ILE A 37 10.49 5.72 -10.65
CA ILE A 37 11.28 4.49 -10.51
C ILE A 37 12.00 4.19 -11.82
N ARG A 38 11.29 4.11 -12.95
CA ARG A 38 11.87 3.80 -14.27
C ARG A 38 12.98 4.78 -14.68
N ALA A 39 12.82 6.04 -14.37
CA ALA A 39 13.86 7.05 -14.62
C ALA A 39 15.13 6.83 -13.77
N ALA A 40 14.97 6.35 -12.52
CA ALA A 40 16.08 6.12 -11.60
C ALA A 40 16.80 4.77 -11.82
N LEU A 41 16.10 3.74 -12.32
CA LEU A 41 16.63 2.36 -12.45
C LEU A 41 17.94 2.26 -13.23
N PRO A 42 18.16 2.95 -14.39
CA PRO A 42 19.43 2.88 -15.10
C PRO A 42 20.60 3.38 -14.24
N HIS A 43 20.36 4.35 -13.38
CA HIS A 43 21.39 4.86 -12.47
C HIS A 43 21.73 3.85 -11.38
N PHE A 44 20.74 3.30 -10.69
CA PHE A 44 20.94 2.28 -9.66
C PHE A 44 21.63 1.02 -10.20
N ARG A 45 21.22 0.56 -11.39
CA ARG A 45 21.83 -0.60 -12.04
C ARG A 45 23.31 -0.38 -12.39
N ARG A 46 23.68 0.81 -12.87
CA ARG A 46 25.09 1.14 -13.17
C ARG A 46 25.95 1.23 -11.91
N GLN A 47 25.43 1.80 -10.83
CA GLN A 47 26.22 1.97 -9.60
C GLN A 47 26.24 0.73 -8.73
N ARG A 48 25.49 -0.34 -9.10
CA ARG A 48 25.40 -1.61 -8.34
C ARG A 48 25.06 -1.40 -6.87
N GLY A 49 24.08 -0.56 -6.60
CA GLY A 49 23.64 -0.28 -5.25
C GLY A 49 22.65 0.86 -5.19
N GLY A 50 21.89 0.91 -4.12
CA GLY A 50 20.90 1.95 -3.90
C GLY A 50 19.80 1.53 -2.96
N TYR A 51 18.87 2.45 -2.75
CA TYR A 51 17.73 2.20 -1.90
C TYR A 51 16.50 2.91 -2.47
N ILE A 52 15.40 2.18 -2.59
CA ILE A 52 14.09 2.68 -2.98
C ILE A 52 13.14 2.50 -1.80
N VAL A 53 12.47 3.56 -1.42
CA VAL A 53 11.42 3.57 -0.39
C VAL A 53 10.12 3.99 -1.07
N ASN A 54 9.13 3.12 -1.07
CA ASN A 54 7.81 3.41 -1.61
C ASN A 54 6.80 3.58 -0.47
N LEU A 55 6.17 4.76 -0.38
CA LEU A 55 5.12 5.02 0.60
C LEU A 55 3.79 4.39 0.13
N SER A 56 3.47 3.26 0.73
CA SER A 56 2.17 2.63 0.67
C SER A 56 1.27 3.16 1.82
N SER A 57 0.50 2.31 2.40
CA SER A 57 -0.37 2.53 3.55
C SER A 57 -0.79 1.18 4.10
N ILE A 58 -1.31 1.15 5.32
CA ILE A 58 -2.09 0.00 5.79
C ILE A 58 -3.24 -0.35 4.81
N GLY A 59 -3.74 0.66 4.10
CA GLY A 59 -4.72 0.49 3.02
C GLY A 59 -4.20 -0.23 1.77
N GLY A 60 -2.90 -0.50 1.66
CA GLY A 60 -2.30 -1.35 0.63
C GLY A 60 -2.32 -2.84 0.96
N ILE A 61 -2.65 -3.21 2.22
CA ILE A 61 -2.77 -4.59 2.69
C ILE A 61 -4.21 -4.94 3.04
N ASP A 62 -4.93 -4.00 3.66
CA ASP A 62 -6.28 -4.20 4.16
C ASP A 62 -7.23 -3.12 3.62
N GLY A 63 -8.08 -3.51 2.66
CA GLY A 63 -9.08 -2.63 2.06
C GLY A 63 -10.29 -2.44 2.97
N HIS A 64 -10.87 -1.23 2.97
CA HIS A 64 -12.05 -0.92 3.76
C HIS A 64 -12.98 0.08 3.08
N ALA A 65 -14.23 0.07 3.51
CA ALA A 65 -15.27 0.90 2.94
C ALA A 65 -14.91 2.38 2.96
N GLY A 66 -15.26 3.08 1.89
CA GLY A 66 -14.98 4.49 1.71
C GLY A 66 -13.60 4.83 1.15
N TRP A 67 -12.66 3.90 1.16
CA TRP A 67 -11.29 4.09 0.69
C TRP A 67 -10.93 3.18 -0.50
N GLY A 68 -11.92 2.57 -1.15
CA GLY A 68 -11.71 1.53 -2.16
C GLY A 68 -10.74 1.91 -3.26
N ILE A 69 -10.84 3.12 -3.82
CA ILE A 69 -9.96 3.60 -4.88
C ILE A 69 -8.54 3.85 -4.36
N SER A 70 -8.42 4.53 -3.21
CA SER A 70 -7.11 4.74 -2.55
C SER A 70 -6.44 3.40 -2.22
N ASN A 71 -7.21 2.46 -1.64
CA ASN A 71 -6.70 1.12 -1.36
C ASN A 71 -6.20 0.43 -2.64
N ALA A 72 -6.95 0.46 -3.74
CA ALA A 72 -6.54 -0.15 -5.00
C ALA A 72 -5.20 0.39 -5.50
N THR A 73 -4.97 1.71 -5.41
CA THR A 73 -3.68 2.31 -5.78
C THR A 73 -2.53 1.83 -4.90
N LYS A 74 -2.78 1.69 -3.59
CA LYS A 74 -1.76 1.23 -2.63
C LYS A 74 -1.47 -0.27 -2.78
N PHE A 75 -2.47 -1.11 -3.03
CA PHE A 75 -2.27 -2.51 -3.42
C PHE A 75 -1.43 -2.64 -4.70
N ALA A 76 -1.62 -1.75 -5.68
CA ALA A 76 -0.79 -1.72 -6.87
C ALA A 76 0.68 -1.38 -6.55
N VAL A 77 0.92 -0.43 -5.63
CA VAL A 77 2.28 -0.07 -5.16
C VAL A 77 2.93 -1.24 -4.42
N GLU A 78 2.16 -2.00 -3.62
CA GLU A 78 2.66 -3.21 -2.93
C GLU A 78 3.19 -4.24 -3.94
N GLY A 79 2.33 -4.70 -4.88
CA GLY A 79 2.71 -5.71 -5.86
C GLY A 79 3.86 -5.26 -6.78
N LEU A 80 3.83 -3.98 -7.22
CA LEU A 80 4.92 -3.38 -7.98
C LEU A 80 6.25 -3.43 -7.21
N SER A 81 6.22 -3.10 -5.92
CA SER A 81 7.43 -3.01 -5.09
C SER A 81 8.01 -4.38 -4.77
N GLU A 82 7.18 -5.40 -4.56
CA GLU A 82 7.64 -6.79 -4.38
C GLU A 82 8.38 -7.29 -5.61
N ALA A 83 7.77 -7.16 -6.80
CA ALA A 83 8.40 -7.55 -8.05
C ALA A 83 9.72 -6.80 -8.27
N LEU A 84 9.71 -5.48 -8.03
CA LEU A 84 10.89 -4.63 -8.17
C LEU A 84 12.04 -5.06 -7.25
N ALA A 85 11.75 -5.48 -6.02
CA ALA A 85 12.76 -5.96 -5.09
C ALA A 85 13.48 -7.19 -5.61
N GLU A 86 12.74 -8.15 -6.17
CA GLU A 86 13.31 -9.35 -6.79
C GLU A 86 14.15 -9.02 -8.04
N GLU A 87 13.64 -8.16 -8.91
CA GLU A 87 14.35 -7.72 -10.12
C GLU A 87 15.66 -6.99 -9.80
N LEU A 88 15.70 -6.24 -8.70
CA LEU A 88 16.85 -5.40 -8.33
C LEU A 88 17.86 -6.09 -7.41
N ARG A 89 17.51 -7.22 -6.83
CA ARG A 89 18.40 -8.00 -5.94
C ARG A 89 19.78 -8.28 -6.55
N PRO A 90 19.92 -8.71 -7.84
CA PRO A 90 21.22 -8.94 -8.46
C PRO A 90 22.08 -7.68 -8.63
N PHE A 91 21.49 -6.51 -8.49
CA PHE A 91 22.17 -5.22 -8.61
C PHE A 91 22.51 -4.59 -7.24
N GLY A 92 22.19 -5.27 -6.13
CA GLY A 92 22.44 -4.75 -4.79
C GLY A 92 21.58 -3.53 -4.43
N VAL A 93 20.45 -3.33 -5.11
CA VAL A 93 19.48 -2.26 -4.81
C VAL A 93 18.40 -2.81 -3.90
N ARG A 94 18.18 -2.15 -2.78
CA ARG A 94 17.19 -2.54 -1.78
C ARG A 94 15.88 -1.79 -2.00
N VAL A 95 14.78 -2.43 -1.71
CA VAL A 95 13.44 -1.84 -1.76
C VAL A 95 12.75 -2.06 -0.41
N THR A 96 12.13 -1.04 0.13
CA THR A 96 11.26 -1.13 1.30
C THR A 96 9.95 -0.42 1.02
N ILE A 97 8.85 -1.08 1.33
CA ILE A 97 7.52 -0.51 1.35
C ILE A 97 7.26 0.00 2.76
N VAL A 98 6.82 1.24 2.89
CA VAL A 98 6.42 1.82 4.16
C VAL A 98 4.89 1.82 4.23
N GLU A 99 4.36 1.25 5.28
CA GLU A 99 2.92 1.01 5.49
C GLU A 99 2.44 1.75 6.75
N PRO A 100 2.23 3.08 6.68
CA PRO A 100 1.74 3.83 7.82
C PRO A 100 0.27 3.53 8.13
N GLY A 101 -0.06 3.52 9.41
CA GLY A 101 -1.41 3.72 9.89
C GLY A 101 -1.80 5.20 9.89
N MET A 102 -2.48 5.63 10.95
CA MET A 102 -2.96 7.01 11.06
C MET A 102 -1.89 7.93 11.64
N PHE A 103 -1.30 8.78 10.79
CA PHE A 103 -0.27 9.75 11.14
C PHE A 103 -0.77 11.19 10.95
N ARG A 104 -0.42 12.07 11.88
CA ARG A 104 -0.82 13.48 11.87
C ARG A 104 0.00 14.29 10.87
N THR A 105 -0.25 14.06 9.59
CA THR A 105 0.44 14.72 8.48
C THR A 105 -0.32 15.90 7.88
N GLY A 106 -1.53 16.16 8.35
CA GLY A 106 -2.48 17.07 7.70
C GLY A 106 -3.09 16.50 6.41
N HIS A 107 -2.87 15.22 6.12
CA HIS A 107 -3.34 14.58 4.89
C HIS A 107 -4.87 14.63 4.78
N LEU A 108 -5.60 14.41 5.88
CA LEU A 108 -7.07 14.43 5.90
C LEU A 108 -7.65 15.82 5.61
N GLY A 109 -6.93 16.90 5.91
CA GLY A 109 -7.34 18.29 5.68
C GLY A 109 -6.64 18.98 4.51
N SER A 110 -5.71 18.29 3.84
CA SER A 110 -4.93 18.85 2.73
C SER A 110 -5.59 18.62 1.37
N GLY A 111 -5.14 19.32 0.34
CA GLY A 111 -5.53 19.06 -1.05
C GLY A 111 -5.14 17.68 -1.60
N SER A 112 -4.54 16.81 -0.77
CA SER A 112 -4.17 15.43 -1.14
C SER A 112 -5.31 14.42 -0.93
N LEU A 113 -6.35 14.78 -0.17
CA LEU A 113 -7.57 13.98 0.00
C LEU A 113 -8.72 14.65 -0.74
N HIS A 114 -9.31 13.95 -1.70
CA HIS A 114 -10.53 14.35 -2.38
C HIS A 114 -11.72 13.54 -1.85
N THR A 115 -12.77 14.20 -1.43
CA THR A 115 -14.01 13.51 -1.03
C THR A 115 -15.00 13.53 -2.19
N ALA A 116 -15.51 12.36 -2.57
CA ALA A 116 -16.49 12.23 -3.63
C ALA A 116 -17.69 13.18 -3.42
N ALA A 117 -18.02 13.95 -4.43
CA ALA A 117 -19.10 14.93 -4.35
C ALA A 117 -20.49 14.25 -4.39
N ASN A 118 -20.60 13.16 -5.12
CA ASN A 118 -21.81 12.34 -5.15
C ASN A 118 -21.91 11.53 -3.87
N VAL A 119 -23.05 11.60 -3.18
CA VAL A 119 -23.33 10.86 -1.95
C VAL A 119 -24.60 10.05 -2.12
N ILE A 120 -24.47 8.74 -1.99
CA ILE A 120 -25.58 7.79 -2.09
C ILE A 120 -25.98 7.36 -0.68
N GLU A 121 -27.23 7.61 -0.30
CA GLU A 121 -27.74 7.37 1.06
C GLU A 121 -27.59 5.90 1.49
N ASP A 122 -27.73 4.98 0.56
CA ASP A 122 -27.59 3.53 0.83
C ASP A 122 -26.20 3.16 1.40
N TYR A 123 -25.17 3.98 1.16
CA TYR A 123 -23.82 3.81 1.73
C TYR A 123 -23.58 4.56 3.04
N ALA A 124 -24.60 5.17 3.65
CA ALA A 124 -24.46 5.94 4.90
C ALA A 124 -23.83 5.10 6.04
N ALA A 125 -24.23 3.83 6.14
CA ALA A 125 -23.73 2.91 7.18
C ALA A 125 -22.30 2.37 6.94
N THR A 126 -21.71 2.61 5.78
CA THR A 126 -20.37 2.13 5.38
C THR A 126 -19.47 3.32 5.03
N SER A 127 -19.45 3.76 3.78
CA SER A 127 -18.63 4.89 3.33
C SER A 127 -19.01 6.23 4.00
N GLY A 128 -20.26 6.40 4.39
CA GLY A 128 -20.72 7.55 5.20
C GLY A 128 -20.03 7.60 6.56
N ARG A 129 -19.87 6.44 7.23
CA ARG A 129 -19.09 6.36 8.48
C ARG A 129 -17.62 6.67 8.26
N ALA A 130 -17.04 6.23 7.15
CA ALA A 130 -15.66 6.55 6.83
C ALA A 130 -15.44 8.05 6.65
N ARG A 131 -16.34 8.77 5.95
CA ARG A 131 -16.33 10.24 5.83
C ARG A 131 -16.40 10.91 7.20
N THR A 132 -17.34 10.48 8.04
CA THR A 132 -17.49 11.01 9.40
C THR A 132 -16.23 10.79 10.23
N ALA A 133 -15.67 9.57 10.19
CA ALA A 133 -14.45 9.25 10.89
C ALA A 133 -13.26 10.10 10.42
N ALA A 134 -13.07 10.26 9.10
CA ALA A 134 -11.99 11.10 8.55
C ALA A 134 -12.05 12.52 9.10
N SER A 135 -13.23 13.15 9.10
CA SER A 135 -13.39 14.51 9.64
C SER A 135 -13.19 14.62 11.16
N GLN A 136 -13.52 13.55 11.91
CA GLN A 136 -13.35 13.54 13.37
C GLN A 136 -11.89 13.28 13.79
N PHE A 137 -11.13 12.55 12.99
CA PHE A 137 -9.74 12.21 13.28
C PHE A 137 -8.74 13.24 12.76
N GLU A 138 -9.16 14.16 11.88
CA GLU A 138 -8.28 15.22 11.38
C GLU A 138 -7.58 15.98 12.53
N GLY A 139 -6.24 15.96 12.51
CA GLY A 139 -5.39 16.58 13.53
C GLY A 139 -5.32 15.85 14.87
N ARG A 140 -5.97 14.69 15.01
CA ARG A 140 -6.00 13.84 16.23
C ARG A 140 -5.38 12.47 16.03
N GLU A 141 -4.81 12.22 14.86
CA GLU A 141 -4.13 10.97 14.55
C GLU A 141 -3.00 10.73 15.56
N ALA A 142 -2.81 9.47 15.96
CA ALA A 142 -1.85 9.09 17.00
C ALA A 142 -0.40 9.10 16.54
N GLY A 143 -0.16 8.88 15.24
CA GLY A 143 1.18 8.78 14.67
C GLY A 143 1.87 10.14 14.54
N ASP A 144 3.14 10.19 14.93
CA ASP A 144 4.00 11.35 14.78
C ASP A 144 4.82 11.21 13.49
N PRO A 145 4.62 12.10 12.48
CA PRO A 145 5.33 12.02 11.22
C PRO A 145 6.86 12.23 11.34
N ALA A 146 7.32 12.98 12.34
CA ALA A 146 8.76 13.13 12.57
C ALA A 146 9.39 11.82 13.02
N ARG A 147 8.73 11.09 13.93
CA ARG A 147 9.17 9.75 14.37
C ARG A 147 9.08 8.72 13.25
N ALA A 148 8.06 8.83 12.37
CA ALA A 148 7.99 7.99 11.18
C ALA A 148 9.18 8.23 10.25
N ALA A 149 9.55 9.48 10.01
CA ALA A 149 10.70 9.83 9.20
C ALA A 149 12.02 9.30 9.80
N GLU A 150 12.19 9.39 11.12
CA GLU A 150 13.33 8.80 11.83
C GLU A 150 13.39 7.28 11.67
N ALA A 151 12.25 6.59 11.81
CA ALA A 151 12.17 5.14 11.62
C ALA A 151 12.52 4.74 10.18
N ILE A 152 12.00 5.44 9.18
CA ILE A 152 12.32 5.23 7.76
C ILE A 152 13.82 5.42 7.52
N TYR A 153 14.39 6.52 8.06
CA TYR A 153 15.82 6.78 7.93
C TYR A 153 16.66 5.68 8.59
N ALA A 154 16.30 5.25 9.79
CA ALA A 154 16.99 4.18 10.51
C ALA A 154 17.01 2.87 9.72
N VAL A 155 15.87 2.48 9.13
CA VAL A 155 15.77 1.28 8.28
C VAL A 155 16.69 1.37 7.07
N THR A 156 16.81 2.53 6.42
CA THR A 156 17.72 2.67 5.27
C THR A 156 19.19 2.50 5.62
N ARG A 157 19.55 2.61 6.90
CA ARG A 157 20.92 2.45 7.45
C ARG A 157 21.18 1.09 8.07
N ALA A 158 20.12 0.29 8.27
CA ALA A 158 20.28 -1.04 8.86
C ALA A 158 21.04 -1.99 7.92
N PRO A 159 21.85 -2.93 8.46
CA PRO A 159 22.52 -3.93 7.65
C PRO A 159 21.53 -4.85 6.92
N GLU A 160 20.44 -5.21 7.60
CA GLU A 160 19.32 -5.95 7.04
C GLU A 160 18.08 -5.04 7.04
N THR A 161 17.37 -5.01 5.93
CA THR A 161 16.23 -4.13 5.76
C THR A 161 14.98 -4.95 5.45
N PRO A 162 13.85 -4.66 6.11
CA PRO A 162 12.62 -5.37 5.81
C PRO A 162 12.09 -4.98 4.44
N MET A 163 11.37 -5.89 3.78
CA MET A 163 10.56 -5.57 2.61
C MET A 163 9.43 -4.62 2.99
N ARG A 164 8.81 -4.82 4.15
CA ARG A 164 7.73 -4.00 4.69
C ARG A 164 8.07 -3.38 6.02
N LEU A 165 7.85 -2.08 6.13
CA LEU A 165 7.97 -1.31 7.36
C LEU A 165 6.59 -0.80 7.77
N VAL A 166 5.91 -1.58 8.62
CA VAL A 166 4.60 -1.21 9.18
C VAL A 166 4.80 -0.19 10.29
N LEU A 167 4.19 0.97 10.20
CA LEU A 167 4.31 2.05 11.15
C LEU A 167 2.98 2.37 11.83
N GLY A 168 2.98 2.34 13.17
CA GLY A 168 1.82 2.58 14.01
C GLY A 168 1.23 1.30 14.63
N ALA A 169 0.78 1.39 15.87
CA ALA A 169 0.18 0.25 16.57
C ALA A 169 -1.13 -0.21 15.92
N ASP A 170 -1.90 0.73 15.40
CA ASP A 170 -3.11 0.52 14.62
C ASP A 170 -2.82 -0.28 13.33
N ALA A 171 -1.79 0.12 12.59
CA ALA A 171 -1.38 -0.58 11.38
C ALA A 171 -0.91 -2.01 11.69
N ILE A 172 -0.08 -2.21 12.72
CA ILE A 172 0.39 -3.55 13.13
C ILE A 172 -0.79 -4.45 13.49
N ALA A 173 -1.77 -3.95 14.24
CA ALA A 173 -2.93 -4.72 14.63
C ALA A 173 -3.76 -5.15 13.40
N ARG A 174 -3.95 -4.24 12.44
CA ARG A 174 -4.72 -4.52 11.21
C ARG A 174 -4.00 -5.50 10.29
N VAL A 175 -2.68 -5.36 10.11
CA VAL A 175 -1.89 -6.33 9.32
C VAL A 175 -2.02 -7.73 9.91
N ARG A 176 -1.90 -7.88 11.23
CA ARG A 176 -2.05 -9.18 11.89
C ARG A 176 -3.45 -9.77 11.70
N SER A 177 -4.48 -8.94 11.83
CA SER A 177 -5.86 -9.38 11.60
C SER A 177 -6.08 -9.82 10.15
N LYS A 178 -5.53 -9.08 9.18
CA LYS A 178 -5.62 -9.43 7.76
C LYS A 178 -4.91 -10.74 7.44
N ILE A 179 -3.71 -10.95 7.99
CA ILE A 179 -2.98 -12.22 7.81
C ILE A 179 -3.80 -13.39 8.35
N ALA A 180 -4.35 -13.27 9.55
CA ALA A 180 -5.18 -14.32 10.15
C ALA A 180 -6.43 -14.62 9.30
N ALA A 181 -7.10 -13.60 8.77
CA ALA A 181 -8.25 -13.78 7.89
C ALA A 181 -7.90 -14.49 6.58
N LEU A 182 -6.77 -14.12 5.96
CA LEU A 182 -6.30 -14.78 4.74
C LEU A 182 -5.92 -16.24 4.99
N GLU A 183 -5.30 -16.54 6.13
CA GLU A 183 -4.95 -17.92 6.53
C GLU A 183 -6.21 -18.77 6.75
N GLU A 184 -7.24 -18.20 7.37
CA GLU A 184 -8.55 -18.85 7.55
C GLU A 184 -9.21 -19.12 6.18
N ASP A 185 -9.25 -18.15 5.28
CA ASP A 185 -9.83 -18.31 3.93
C ASP A 185 -9.11 -19.41 3.15
N VAL A 186 -7.78 -19.40 3.13
CA VAL A 186 -6.96 -20.41 2.44
C VAL A 186 -7.20 -21.78 3.06
N GLY A 187 -7.14 -21.91 4.40
CA GLY A 187 -7.34 -23.19 5.09
C GLY A 187 -8.76 -23.76 4.89
N SER A 188 -9.78 -22.90 4.87
CA SER A 188 -11.17 -23.32 4.67
C SER A 188 -11.44 -23.91 3.28
N TRP A 189 -10.69 -23.49 2.27
CA TRP A 189 -10.87 -23.89 0.88
C TRP A 189 -9.68 -24.67 0.29
N GLU A 190 -8.69 -25.04 1.11
CA GLU A 190 -7.45 -25.68 0.69
C GLU A 190 -7.70 -26.93 -0.17
N ARG A 191 -8.59 -27.83 0.28
CA ARG A 191 -8.92 -29.05 -0.44
C ARG A 191 -9.49 -28.76 -1.85
N VAL A 192 -10.46 -27.84 -1.92
CA VAL A 192 -11.07 -27.44 -3.20
C VAL A 192 -10.02 -26.83 -4.13
N SER A 193 -9.14 -25.99 -3.58
CA SER A 193 -8.08 -25.34 -4.33
C SER A 193 -7.06 -26.36 -4.90
N ILE A 194 -6.65 -27.35 -4.10
CA ILE A 194 -5.73 -28.41 -4.53
C ILE A 194 -6.37 -29.32 -5.60
N GLU A 195 -7.64 -29.64 -5.45
CA GLU A 195 -8.39 -30.48 -6.40
C GLU A 195 -8.59 -29.83 -7.79
N THR A 196 -8.20 -28.55 -7.99
CA THR A 196 -8.19 -27.90 -9.32
C THR A 196 -7.06 -28.35 -10.22
N ALA A 197 -6.07 -29.07 -9.69
CA ALA A 197 -4.97 -29.62 -10.48
C ALA A 197 -5.44 -30.77 -11.40
N PHE A 198 -4.77 -30.93 -12.55
CA PHE A 198 -4.96 -32.15 -13.35
C PHE A 198 -4.50 -33.38 -12.55
N PRO A 199 -5.18 -34.56 -12.69
CA PRO A 199 -4.82 -35.75 -11.92
C PRO A 199 -3.38 -36.25 -12.10
N ASP A 200 -2.76 -35.92 -13.21
CA ASP A 200 -1.38 -36.27 -13.60
C ASP A 200 -0.41 -35.09 -13.47
N ALA A 201 -0.84 -33.98 -12.86
CA ALA A 201 0.00 -32.79 -12.72
C ALA A 201 1.15 -33.06 -11.73
N ALA A 202 2.37 -33.00 -12.22
CA ALA A 202 3.55 -32.78 -11.40
C ALA A 202 3.74 -31.27 -11.23
N PHE A 203 3.74 -30.77 -9.99
CA PHE A 203 4.11 -29.37 -9.76
C PHE A 203 5.62 -29.23 -9.99
N PRO A 204 6.06 -28.46 -11.00
CA PRO A 204 7.47 -28.18 -11.13
C PRO A 204 7.96 -27.42 -9.89
N ASP A 205 9.13 -27.80 -9.39
CA ASP A 205 9.83 -26.97 -8.40
C ASP A 205 10.22 -25.64 -9.08
N THR A 206 9.35 -24.65 -8.95
CA THR A 206 9.55 -23.35 -9.59
C THR A 206 10.60 -22.49 -8.89
N GLY A 207 11.14 -22.94 -7.75
CA GLY A 207 12.05 -22.14 -6.94
C GLY A 207 11.45 -20.82 -6.43
N ILE A 208 10.15 -20.61 -6.65
CA ILE A 208 9.40 -19.46 -6.14
C ILE A 208 9.06 -19.77 -4.68
N ARG A 209 9.64 -19.02 -3.78
CA ARG A 209 9.32 -19.03 -2.35
C ARG A 209 8.38 -17.90 -2.01
#